data_505481bcd2d2b62f10ff91ae596e278c
#
_entry.id   505481bcd2d2b62f10ff91ae596e278c
#
_cell.length_a   1.000
_cell.length_b   1.000
_cell.length_c   1.000
_cell.angle_alpha   90.00
_cell.angle_beta   90.00
_cell.angle_gamma   90.00
#
_symmetry.space_group_name_H-M   'P 1'
#
loop_
_entity.id
_entity.type
_entity.pdbx_description
1 polymer ?
#
loop_
_entity_poly.entity_id
_entity_poly.type
_entity_poly.pdbx_seq_one_letter_code
_entity_poly.pdbx_strand_id
1 'polypeptide(L)'
;MGGSQMINRRNAIMRLVAGSASMAMLPGCLETGEGQQPAMLPDPRLADYEMPLESEPHERTIMQWPVSLDVYDVRLLAAVQRDIALIANTISQFEPVVMLASAAAAKAARAQLGRAVEIWDIPTDDLWCRDSGPTFVKDAKGELAVAHIQFNGWGRKQPHRNDARIAESVARRLGLPLLATGLVGEQGGIEHDGAGTLLAHASCWVNPNRNKGNAAAIGKLLIGALGGEKIIWAPGIKGADITDYHIDALARFVSSGRVLIQLPEAPDPADPWSVSAFETYEILKNTTDAKGTYIHA
;
A
#
# COMPACT_ATOMS: atom_id res chain seq x y z
N MET A 1 27.38 18.36 -28.39
CA MET A 1 26.41 17.27 -28.52
C MET A 1 26.40 16.54 -27.17
N GLY A 2 25.56 16.94 -26.25
CA GLY A 2 25.45 16.38 -24.91
C GLY A 2 24.12 15.64 -24.79
N GLY A 3 24.17 14.33 -24.87
CA GLY A 3 23.00 13.49 -24.63
C GLY A 3 22.60 13.53 -23.15
N SER A 4 21.47 14.13 -22.85
CA SER A 4 20.82 14.04 -21.55
C SER A 4 20.33 12.60 -21.36
N GLN A 5 21.01 11.82 -20.54
CA GLN A 5 20.47 10.55 -20.06
C GLN A 5 19.30 10.88 -19.13
N MET A 6 18.07 10.69 -19.60
CA MET A 6 16.90 10.64 -18.74
C MET A 6 17.09 9.48 -17.77
N ILE A 7 17.25 9.78 -16.49
CA ILE A 7 17.30 8.79 -15.42
C ILE A 7 15.89 8.20 -15.33
N ASN A 8 15.75 6.95 -15.75
CA ASN A 8 14.51 6.21 -15.66
C ASN A 8 14.13 6.06 -14.16
N ARG A 9 13.01 6.63 -13.74
CA ARG A 9 12.54 6.64 -12.35
C ARG A 9 12.41 5.22 -11.76
N ARG A 10 12.14 4.21 -12.59
CA ARG A 10 12.15 2.79 -12.19
C ARG A 10 13.52 2.35 -11.66
N ASN A 11 14.61 2.80 -12.31
CA ASN A 11 15.95 2.45 -11.87
C ASN A 11 16.38 3.16 -10.58
N ALA A 12 15.78 4.30 -10.26
CA ALA A 12 16.04 4.99 -8.99
C ALA A 12 15.39 4.25 -7.80
N ILE A 13 14.14 3.79 -7.98
CA ILE A 13 13.44 2.99 -6.95
C ILE A 13 14.10 1.61 -6.79
N MET A 14 14.47 0.95 -7.91
CA MET A 14 15.19 -0.34 -7.83
C MET A 14 16.60 -0.22 -7.25
N ARG A 15 17.30 0.89 -7.47
CA ARG A 15 18.64 1.08 -6.85
C ARG A 15 18.56 1.32 -5.34
N LEU A 16 17.45 1.86 -4.84
CA LEU A 16 17.18 1.97 -3.41
C LEU A 16 16.95 0.60 -2.73
N VAL A 17 16.42 -0.39 -3.49
CA VAL A 17 16.15 -1.75 -2.97
C VAL A 17 17.31 -2.72 -3.26
N ALA A 18 18.09 -2.52 -4.32
CA ALA A 18 19.18 -3.43 -4.74
C ALA A 18 20.53 -3.22 -4.02
N GLY A 19 20.61 -2.26 -3.10
CA GLY A 19 21.84 -1.89 -2.39
C GLY A 19 22.12 -2.68 -1.10
N SER A 20 21.43 -3.77 -0.79
CA SER A 20 21.62 -4.48 0.45
C SER A 20 21.81 -5.99 0.30
N ALA A 21 22.97 -6.40 0.81
CA ALA A 21 23.25 -7.64 1.51
C ALA A 21 23.65 -8.86 0.70
N SER A 22 24.94 -8.98 0.51
CA SER A 22 25.60 -10.26 0.75
C SER A 22 25.62 -10.52 2.26
N MET A 23 24.66 -11.22 2.78
CA MET A 23 24.67 -11.69 4.18
C MET A 23 25.37 -13.03 4.24
N ALA A 24 26.55 -13.05 4.87
CA ALA A 24 27.21 -14.27 5.33
C ALA A 24 26.32 -14.93 6.40
N MET A 25 25.93 -16.18 6.18
CA MET A 25 25.23 -17.00 7.17
C MET A 25 26.17 -17.27 8.36
N LEU A 26 25.80 -16.76 9.54
CA LEU A 26 26.26 -17.30 10.83
C LEU A 26 25.16 -18.22 11.37
N PRO A 27 25.49 -19.44 11.83
CA PRO A 27 24.50 -20.33 12.42
C PRO A 27 24.27 -19.95 13.89
N GLY A 28 23.02 -19.79 14.27
CA GLY A 28 22.59 -19.90 15.67
C GLY A 28 22.05 -18.63 16.31
N CYS A 29 20.83 -18.24 15.96
CA CYS A 29 19.92 -17.61 16.92
C CYS A 29 18.58 -18.35 16.84
N LEU A 30 18.16 -18.88 17.98
CA LEU A 30 16.84 -19.46 18.18
C LEU A 30 15.79 -18.39 17.84
N GLU A 31 15.08 -18.58 16.73
CA GLU A 31 13.87 -17.83 16.43
C GLU A 31 12.85 -18.15 17.52
N THR A 32 12.62 -17.17 18.40
CA THR A 32 11.39 -17.13 19.18
C THR A 32 10.26 -16.94 18.16
N GLY A 33 9.53 -18.02 17.87
CA GLY A 33 8.45 -18.00 16.92
C GLY A 33 7.44 -16.91 17.27
N GLU A 34 7.43 -15.83 16.52
CA GLU A 34 6.29 -14.91 16.46
C GLU A 34 5.13 -15.72 15.89
N GLY A 35 4.23 -16.13 16.78
CA GLY A 35 3.06 -16.92 16.44
C GLY A 35 2.27 -16.22 15.34
N GLN A 36 1.90 -16.96 14.31
CA GLN A 36 0.91 -16.52 13.33
C GLN A 36 -0.30 -15.98 14.12
N GLN A 37 -0.61 -14.69 13.97
CA GLN A 37 -1.86 -14.17 14.52
C GLN A 37 -2.98 -15.04 13.95
N PRO A 38 -3.93 -15.51 14.79
CA PRO A 38 -5.04 -16.30 14.30
C PRO A 38 -5.80 -15.52 13.22
N ALA A 39 -6.15 -16.19 12.13
CA ALA A 39 -6.96 -15.59 11.09
C ALA A 39 -8.26 -15.05 11.73
N MET A 40 -8.40 -13.73 11.76
CA MET A 40 -9.61 -13.10 12.28
C MET A 40 -10.73 -13.35 11.26
N LEU A 41 -11.92 -13.72 11.76
CA LEU A 41 -13.10 -13.78 10.89
C LEU A 41 -13.49 -12.36 10.49
N PRO A 42 -13.99 -12.17 9.24
CA PRO A 42 -14.51 -10.88 8.81
C PRO A 42 -15.62 -10.37 9.72
N ASP A 43 -15.56 -9.10 10.07
CA ASP A 43 -16.62 -8.44 10.84
C ASP A 43 -17.87 -8.29 9.95
N PRO A 44 -19.05 -8.79 10.36
CA PRO A 44 -20.23 -8.73 9.53
C PRO A 44 -20.73 -7.31 9.24
N ARG A 45 -20.33 -6.32 10.04
CA ARG A 45 -20.67 -4.90 9.82
C ARG A 45 -20.01 -4.32 8.57
N LEU A 46 -18.94 -4.94 8.03
CA LEU A 46 -18.32 -4.51 6.77
C LEU A 46 -19.31 -4.47 5.60
N ALA A 47 -20.37 -5.26 5.64
CA ALA A 47 -21.41 -5.26 4.61
C ALA A 47 -22.15 -3.91 4.44
N ASP A 48 -22.09 -3.05 5.45
CA ASP A 48 -22.73 -1.73 5.45
C ASP A 48 -21.77 -0.61 4.99
N TYR A 49 -20.50 -0.94 4.66
CA TYR A 49 -19.46 0.01 4.37
C TYR A 49 -18.90 -0.15 2.95
N GLU A 50 -18.43 0.96 2.38
CA GLU A 50 -17.70 1.01 1.12
C GLU A 50 -16.42 1.85 1.26
N MET A 51 -15.39 1.54 0.47
CA MET A 51 -14.16 2.32 0.41
C MET A 51 -14.40 3.58 -0.46
N PRO A 52 -14.18 4.81 0.06
CA PRO A 52 -14.30 6.04 -0.71
C PRO A 52 -13.16 6.15 -1.74
N LEU A 53 -13.40 6.86 -2.85
CA LEU A 53 -12.34 7.20 -3.79
C LEU A 53 -11.29 8.10 -3.13
N GLU A 54 -10.03 7.96 -3.52
CA GLU A 54 -8.95 8.86 -3.06
C GLU A 54 -9.18 10.33 -3.46
N SER A 55 -9.90 10.57 -4.55
CA SER A 55 -10.24 11.92 -5.03
C SER A 55 -11.45 12.53 -4.33
N GLU A 56 -12.15 11.79 -3.45
CA GLU A 56 -13.20 12.39 -2.64
C GLU A 56 -12.63 13.37 -1.61
N PRO A 57 -13.40 14.37 -1.18
CA PRO A 57 -12.99 15.28 -0.11
C PRO A 57 -12.59 14.50 1.14
N HIS A 58 -11.42 14.80 1.68
CA HIS A 58 -10.88 14.19 2.89
C HIS A 58 -10.43 15.25 3.89
N GLU A 59 -10.33 14.88 5.15
CA GLU A 59 -10.02 15.83 6.23
C GLU A 59 -8.53 16.12 6.33
N ARG A 60 -7.68 15.15 6.00
CA ARG A 60 -6.23 15.25 6.18
C ARG A 60 -5.46 14.14 5.47
N THR A 61 -4.21 14.40 5.15
CA THR A 61 -3.23 13.39 4.73
C THR A 61 -2.46 12.86 5.94
N ILE A 62 -2.34 11.55 6.06
CA ILE A 62 -1.56 10.86 7.09
C ILE A 62 -0.28 10.32 6.46
N MET A 63 0.88 10.63 7.07
CA MET A 63 2.20 10.20 6.62
C MET A 63 2.99 9.55 7.76
N GLN A 64 4.00 8.76 7.43
CA GLN A 64 4.87 8.09 8.40
C GLN A 64 6.29 8.63 8.35
N TRP A 65 6.88 8.81 9.55
CA TRP A 65 8.27 9.21 9.70
C TRP A 65 9.16 7.97 9.80
N PRO A 66 10.02 7.68 8.79
CA PRO A 66 10.85 6.49 8.82
C PRO A 66 11.96 6.60 9.87
N VAL A 67 12.24 5.49 10.56
CA VAL A 67 13.26 5.46 11.63
C VAL A 67 14.16 4.21 11.60
N SER A 68 13.78 3.19 10.82
CA SER A 68 14.43 1.88 10.89
C SER A 68 15.81 1.86 10.23
N LEU A 69 16.83 1.58 11.02
CA LEU A 69 18.19 1.33 10.52
C LEU A 69 18.37 -0.10 9.98
N ASP A 70 17.39 -0.99 10.18
CA ASP A 70 17.36 -2.31 9.57
C ASP A 70 16.92 -2.23 8.10
N VAL A 71 16.26 -1.11 7.72
CA VAL A 71 15.79 -0.85 6.35
C VAL A 71 16.73 0.09 5.61
N TYR A 72 17.25 1.11 6.27
CA TYR A 72 18.06 2.18 5.72
C TYR A 72 19.42 2.26 6.37
N ASP A 73 20.48 2.50 5.61
CA ASP A 73 21.69 3.02 6.22
C ASP A 73 21.48 4.46 6.73
N VAL A 74 22.38 4.93 7.59
CA VAL A 74 22.25 6.24 8.26
C VAL A 74 22.17 7.41 7.25
N ARG A 75 22.88 7.34 6.11
CA ARG A 75 22.91 8.40 5.10
C ARG A 75 21.59 8.39 4.31
N LEU A 76 21.16 7.21 3.92
CA LEU A 76 19.92 7.02 3.18
C LEU A 76 18.73 7.42 4.03
N LEU A 77 18.65 7.01 5.29
CA LEU A 77 17.58 7.40 6.22
C LEU A 77 17.48 8.92 6.33
N ALA A 78 18.60 9.62 6.50
CA ALA A 78 18.62 11.07 6.59
C ALA A 78 18.16 11.74 5.27
N ALA A 79 18.45 11.16 4.11
CA ALA A 79 17.96 11.65 2.81
C ALA A 79 16.44 11.43 2.68
N VAL A 80 15.97 10.23 2.96
CA VAL A 80 14.54 9.88 2.93
C VAL A 80 13.73 10.77 3.88
N GLN A 81 14.21 10.99 5.10
CA GLN A 81 13.55 11.89 6.06
C GLN A 81 13.42 13.33 5.53
N ARG A 82 14.44 13.85 4.84
CA ARG A 82 14.36 15.18 4.21
C ARG A 82 13.29 15.22 3.11
N ASP A 83 13.23 14.17 2.29
CA ASP A 83 12.27 14.10 1.17
C ASP A 83 10.83 13.95 1.70
N ILE A 84 10.62 13.11 2.70
CA ILE A 84 9.32 12.98 3.38
C ILE A 84 8.89 14.29 4.04
N ALA A 85 9.82 15.01 4.69
CA ALA A 85 9.53 16.31 5.26
C ALA A 85 9.19 17.35 4.19
N LEU A 86 9.89 17.33 3.04
CA LEU A 86 9.58 18.21 1.91
C LEU A 86 8.17 17.95 1.37
N ILE A 87 7.80 16.69 1.19
CA ILE A 87 6.46 16.27 0.74
C ILE A 87 5.40 16.74 1.73
N ALA A 88 5.57 16.44 3.04
CA ALA A 88 4.63 16.83 4.07
C ALA A 88 4.45 18.37 4.16
N ASN A 89 5.55 19.11 4.10
CA ASN A 89 5.52 20.59 4.12
C ASN A 89 4.84 21.15 2.86
N THR A 90 4.98 20.50 1.72
CA THR A 90 4.34 20.92 0.47
C THR A 90 2.83 20.66 0.54
N ILE A 91 2.41 19.45 0.93
CA ILE A 91 0.99 19.10 1.07
C ILE A 91 0.31 20.01 2.10
N SER A 92 0.99 20.36 3.22
CA SER A 92 0.44 21.19 4.28
C SER A 92 0.09 22.62 3.85
N GLN A 93 0.46 23.04 2.65
CA GLN A 93 0.03 24.31 2.05
C GLN A 93 -1.39 24.25 1.47
N PHE A 94 -1.92 23.05 1.27
CA PHE A 94 -3.20 22.80 0.60
C PHE A 94 -4.21 22.12 1.53
N GLU A 95 -3.73 21.27 2.45
CA GLU A 95 -4.59 20.50 3.35
C GLU A 95 -3.87 20.15 4.66
N PRO A 96 -4.60 19.79 5.73
CA PRO A 96 -4.01 19.34 6.98
C PRO A 96 -3.17 18.08 6.78
N VAL A 97 -1.96 18.06 7.35
CA VAL A 97 -1.06 16.89 7.30
C VAL A 97 -0.74 16.43 8.72
N VAL A 98 -0.83 15.13 8.92
CA VAL A 98 -0.41 14.45 10.14
C VAL A 98 0.79 13.55 9.81
N MET A 99 1.87 13.74 10.56
CA MET A 99 3.04 12.87 10.54
C MET A 99 3.00 11.93 11.75
N LEU A 100 2.97 10.64 11.51
CA LEU A 100 3.10 9.62 12.56
C LEU A 100 4.58 9.50 12.94
N ALA A 101 4.90 9.72 14.20
CA ALA A 101 6.25 9.55 14.72
C ALA A 101 6.19 9.29 16.22
N SER A 102 7.01 8.36 16.72
CA SER A 102 7.11 8.14 18.17
C SER A 102 7.58 9.40 18.91
N ALA A 103 7.26 9.52 20.20
CA ALA A 103 7.75 10.61 21.05
C ALA A 103 9.28 10.75 20.97
N ALA A 104 10.02 9.64 20.84
CA ALA A 104 11.48 9.65 20.69
C ALA A 104 11.93 10.26 19.35
N ALA A 105 11.19 10.02 18.26
CA ALA A 105 11.49 10.52 16.92
C ALA A 105 10.95 11.94 16.69
N ALA A 106 9.96 12.38 17.46
CA ALA A 106 9.22 13.62 17.25
C ALA A 106 10.11 14.87 17.21
N LYS A 107 11.18 14.92 18.03
CA LYS A 107 12.14 16.05 18.02
C LYS A 107 12.88 16.15 16.68
N ALA A 108 13.34 15.04 16.14
CA ALA A 108 14.05 15.00 14.86
C ALA A 108 13.10 15.31 13.69
N ALA A 109 11.88 14.76 13.71
CA ALA A 109 10.84 15.07 12.76
C ALA A 109 10.47 16.57 12.78
N ARG A 110 10.22 17.14 13.96
CA ARG A 110 9.87 18.55 14.12
C ARG A 110 10.94 19.52 13.62
N ALA A 111 12.22 19.12 13.67
CA ALA A 111 13.31 19.96 13.16
C ALA A 111 13.25 20.15 11.63
N GLN A 112 12.52 19.30 10.90
CA GLN A 112 12.39 19.32 9.44
C GLN A 112 10.96 19.65 8.97
N LEU A 113 9.96 19.40 9.80
CA LEU A 113 8.55 19.64 9.49
C LEU A 113 8.14 21.08 9.86
N GLY A 114 7.39 21.70 8.96
CA GLY A 114 6.75 23.00 9.20
C GLY A 114 5.72 22.93 10.33
N ARG A 115 5.38 24.10 10.90
CA ARG A 115 4.42 24.20 12.02
C ARG A 115 3.01 23.73 11.67
N ALA A 116 2.64 23.78 10.39
CA ALA A 116 1.35 23.33 9.88
C ALA A 116 1.18 21.80 9.88
N VAL A 117 2.29 21.04 9.91
CA VAL A 117 2.24 19.57 10.01
C VAL A 117 2.06 19.16 11.47
N GLU A 118 0.97 18.51 11.79
CA GLU A 118 0.74 17.90 13.11
C GLU A 118 1.61 16.66 13.28
N ILE A 119 2.07 16.35 14.49
CA ILE A 119 2.74 15.09 14.80
C ILE A 119 1.87 14.31 15.78
N TRP A 120 1.55 13.05 15.42
CA TRP A 120 0.91 12.13 16.34
C TRP A 120 1.95 11.15 16.89
N ASP A 121 1.91 10.94 18.22
CA ASP A 121 2.77 9.95 18.90
C ASP A 121 2.27 8.53 18.59
N ILE A 122 2.63 8.07 17.40
CA ILE A 122 2.40 6.71 16.92
C ILE A 122 3.73 6.21 16.34
N PRO A 123 4.35 5.19 16.94
CA PRO A 123 5.62 4.63 16.46
C PRO A 123 5.48 4.05 15.05
N THR A 124 6.53 4.24 14.25
CA THR A 124 6.66 3.78 12.87
C THR A 124 7.98 3.04 12.68
N ASP A 125 8.09 2.20 11.68
CA ASP A 125 9.36 1.60 11.23
C ASP A 125 9.80 2.25 9.91
N ASP A 126 8.92 2.30 8.91
CA ASP A 126 9.17 2.77 7.56
C ASP A 126 8.22 3.92 7.15
N LEU A 127 8.30 4.37 5.89
CA LEU A 127 7.55 5.52 5.36
C LEU A 127 6.21 5.15 4.69
N TRP A 128 5.93 3.88 4.45
CA TRP A 128 4.90 3.38 3.54
C TRP A 128 3.50 3.38 4.18
N CYS A 129 2.95 4.58 4.44
CA CYS A 129 1.61 4.75 5.02
C CYS A 129 0.49 4.21 4.11
N ARG A 130 0.71 4.15 2.80
CA ARG A 130 -0.20 3.49 1.86
C ARG A 130 -0.43 2.03 2.25
N ASP A 131 0.63 1.33 2.65
CA ASP A 131 0.61 -0.11 2.85
C ASP A 131 0.23 -0.52 4.28
N SER A 132 0.73 0.20 5.27
CA SER A 132 0.51 -0.11 6.69
C SER A 132 -0.55 0.76 7.36
N GLY A 133 -1.01 1.80 6.70
CA GLY A 133 -1.99 2.75 7.20
C GLY A 133 -3.42 2.19 7.26
N PRO A 134 -4.36 2.97 7.81
CA PRO A 134 -5.76 2.56 7.88
C PRO A 134 -6.42 2.56 6.50
N THR A 135 -7.17 1.51 6.18
CA THR A 135 -8.12 1.49 5.08
C THR A 135 -9.43 2.07 5.56
N PHE A 136 -9.68 3.34 5.26
CA PHE A 136 -10.94 3.97 5.63
C PHE A 136 -12.08 3.47 4.75
N VAL A 137 -13.22 3.22 5.40
CA VAL A 137 -14.48 2.89 4.75
C VAL A 137 -15.58 3.75 5.35
N LYS A 138 -16.63 4.04 4.59
CA LYS A 138 -17.78 4.84 5.02
C LYS A 138 -19.08 4.08 4.83
N ASP A 139 -20.05 4.28 5.72
CA ASP A 139 -21.40 3.79 5.54
C ASP A 139 -22.27 4.75 4.71
N ALA A 140 -23.53 4.37 4.47
CA ALA A 140 -24.48 5.19 3.71
C ALA A 140 -24.82 6.55 4.38
N LYS A 141 -24.46 6.74 5.65
CA LYS A 141 -24.62 8.03 6.36
C LYS A 141 -23.36 8.87 6.34
N GLY A 142 -22.25 8.33 5.78
CA GLY A 142 -20.95 8.94 5.78
C GLY A 142 -20.14 8.70 7.06
N GLU A 143 -20.60 7.84 7.96
CA GLU A 143 -19.86 7.48 9.17
C GLU A 143 -18.67 6.61 8.81
N LEU A 144 -17.49 6.96 9.34
CA LEU A 144 -16.25 6.29 9.01
C LEU A 144 -15.97 5.10 9.92
N ALA A 145 -15.35 4.08 9.36
CA ALA A 145 -14.69 2.98 10.05
C ALA A 145 -13.35 2.66 9.38
N VAL A 146 -12.57 1.80 10.00
CA VAL A 146 -11.34 1.24 9.42
C VAL A 146 -11.55 -0.23 9.11
N ALA A 147 -11.53 -0.61 7.85
CA ALA A 147 -11.44 -2.00 7.40
C ALA A 147 -9.99 -2.47 7.64
N HIS A 148 -9.82 -3.33 8.66
CA HIS A 148 -8.49 -3.72 9.12
C HIS A 148 -7.89 -4.81 8.24
N ILE A 149 -7.15 -4.41 7.23
CA ILE A 149 -6.22 -5.28 6.51
C ILE A 149 -4.93 -5.34 7.34
N GLN A 150 -4.52 -6.55 7.71
CA GLN A 150 -3.36 -6.75 8.59
C GLN A 150 -2.06 -6.61 7.78
N PHE A 151 -1.28 -5.57 8.08
CA PHE A 151 0.05 -5.42 7.49
C PHE A 151 1.05 -6.38 8.14
N ASN A 152 1.80 -7.13 7.32
CA ASN A 152 2.78 -8.09 7.80
C ASN A 152 4.19 -7.91 7.19
N GLY A 153 4.54 -6.68 6.79
CA GLY A 153 5.85 -6.39 6.21
C GLY A 153 6.06 -7.04 4.84
N TRP A 154 5.04 -6.94 3.96
CA TRP A 154 5.04 -7.49 2.60
C TRP A 154 5.32 -9.00 2.57
N GLY A 155 4.64 -9.74 3.42
CA GLY A 155 4.87 -11.18 3.55
C GLY A 155 6.08 -11.52 4.43
N ARG A 156 6.35 -10.71 5.46
CA ARG A 156 7.46 -10.85 6.42
C ARG A 156 8.86 -10.70 5.80
N LYS A 157 8.96 -9.91 4.74
CA LYS A 157 10.23 -9.63 4.07
C LYS A 157 11.00 -8.47 4.71
N GLN A 158 10.35 -7.70 5.60
CA GLN A 158 10.93 -6.55 6.29
C GLN A 158 10.44 -6.47 7.74
N PRO A 159 11.26 -5.92 8.69
CA PRO A 159 10.79 -5.55 10.03
C PRO A 159 9.58 -4.61 9.96
N HIS A 160 8.54 -4.89 10.74
CA HIS A 160 7.25 -4.18 10.65
C HIS A 160 6.52 -4.09 11.98
N ARG A 161 7.23 -4.23 13.09
CA ARG A 161 6.64 -4.33 14.44
C ARG A 161 5.74 -3.14 14.79
N ASN A 162 6.16 -1.92 14.43
CA ASN A 162 5.39 -0.71 14.65
C ASN A 162 4.37 -0.51 13.52
N ASP A 163 4.79 -0.67 12.29
CA ASP A 163 3.95 -0.46 11.10
C ASP A 163 2.73 -1.38 11.08
N ALA A 164 2.85 -2.63 11.55
CA ALA A 164 1.71 -3.55 11.72
C ALA A 164 0.60 -3.04 12.66
N ARG A 165 0.86 -2.00 13.45
CA ARG A 165 -0.06 -1.44 14.45
C ARG A 165 -0.60 -0.06 14.08
N ILE A 166 -0.20 0.49 12.96
CA ILE A 166 -0.56 1.86 12.56
C ILE A 166 -2.06 1.99 12.34
N ALA A 167 -2.67 1.11 11.56
CA ALA A 167 -4.11 1.14 11.29
C ALA A 167 -4.94 1.12 12.58
N GLU A 168 -4.60 0.22 13.52
CA GLU A 168 -5.25 0.15 14.83
C GLU A 168 -5.02 1.43 15.66
N SER A 169 -3.79 1.95 15.68
CA SER A 169 -3.42 3.13 16.47
C SER A 169 -4.11 4.39 15.97
N VAL A 170 -4.23 4.54 14.65
CA VAL A 170 -4.95 5.65 14.02
C VAL A 170 -6.45 5.54 14.27
N ALA A 171 -7.05 4.35 14.09
CA ALA A 171 -8.47 4.11 14.39
C ALA A 171 -8.80 4.48 15.83
N ARG A 172 -8.00 4.00 16.79
CA ARG A 172 -8.13 4.32 18.22
C ARG A 172 -8.04 5.83 18.50
N ARG A 173 -7.07 6.51 17.88
CA ARG A 173 -6.89 7.95 18.07
C ARG A 173 -8.06 8.77 17.54
N LEU A 174 -8.65 8.33 16.43
CA LEU A 174 -9.81 8.97 15.81
C LEU A 174 -11.15 8.53 16.44
N GLY A 175 -11.13 7.53 17.33
CA GLY A 175 -12.35 6.97 17.90
C GLY A 175 -13.21 6.19 16.92
N LEU A 176 -12.59 5.68 15.83
CA LEU A 176 -13.29 4.95 14.76
C LEU A 176 -13.38 3.46 15.07
N PRO A 177 -14.46 2.79 14.64
CA PRO A 177 -14.53 1.34 14.66
C PRO A 177 -13.39 0.71 13.83
N LEU A 178 -12.77 -0.34 14.38
CA LEU A 178 -11.79 -1.17 13.67
C LEU A 178 -12.48 -2.49 13.31
N LEU A 179 -12.74 -2.72 12.03
CA LEU A 179 -13.49 -3.86 11.51
C LEU A 179 -12.54 -4.88 10.90
N ALA A 180 -12.48 -6.09 11.45
CA ALA A 180 -11.63 -7.15 10.96
C ALA A 180 -12.07 -7.57 9.55
N THR A 181 -11.12 -7.66 8.62
CA THR A 181 -11.38 -8.11 7.24
C THR A 181 -11.09 -9.59 7.01
N GLY A 182 -10.31 -10.21 7.89
CA GLY A 182 -9.77 -11.54 7.68
C GLY A 182 -8.63 -11.60 6.64
N LEU A 183 -8.17 -10.44 6.19
CA LEU A 183 -7.13 -10.30 5.16
C LEU A 183 -5.81 -9.84 5.76
N VAL A 184 -4.74 -10.35 5.18
CA VAL A 184 -3.37 -9.84 5.34
C VAL A 184 -2.95 -9.25 4.00
N GLY A 185 -2.39 -8.04 4.00
CA GLY A 185 -1.97 -7.38 2.76
C GLY A 185 -1.76 -5.89 2.92
N GLU A 186 -1.74 -5.21 1.81
CA GLU A 186 -1.40 -3.79 1.68
C GLU A 186 -2.35 -3.09 0.70
N GLN A 187 -2.73 -1.82 1.02
CA GLN A 187 -3.61 -1.06 0.13
C GLN A 187 -3.00 -0.77 -1.24
N GLY A 188 -1.66 -0.67 -1.35
CA GLY A 188 -0.99 -0.55 -2.64
C GLY A 188 -1.26 -1.72 -3.60
N GLY A 189 -1.64 -2.88 -3.04
CA GLY A 189 -2.00 -4.08 -3.81
C GLY A 189 -3.40 -4.07 -4.42
N ILE A 190 -4.22 -3.02 -4.19
CA ILE A 190 -5.60 -2.96 -4.70
C ILE A 190 -5.97 -1.54 -5.15
N GLU A 191 -6.67 -1.45 -6.25
CA GLU A 191 -7.30 -0.25 -6.79
C GLU A 191 -8.81 -0.43 -6.87
N HIS A 192 -9.57 0.68 -6.82
CA HIS A 192 -11.01 0.67 -6.99
C HIS A 192 -11.51 1.89 -7.75
N ASP A 193 -12.66 1.75 -8.41
CA ASP A 193 -13.24 2.78 -9.28
C ASP A 193 -14.35 3.63 -8.59
N GLY A 194 -14.64 3.38 -7.32
CA GLY A 194 -15.72 4.01 -6.58
C GLY A 194 -17.13 3.64 -7.05
N ALA A 195 -17.26 2.65 -7.91
CA ALA A 195 -18.51 2.18 -8.47
C ALA A 195 -18.68 0.65 -8.39
N GLY A 196 -17.92 0.03 -7.49
CA GLY A 196 -17.99 -1.41 -7.20
C GLY A 196 -16.94 -2.27 -7.90
N THR A 197 -16.05 -1.70 -8.74
CA THR A 197 -14.99 -2.46 -9.41
C THR A 197 -13.70 -2.36 -8.63
N LEU A 198 -13.10 -3.51 -8.32
CA LEU A 198 -11.77 -3.64 -7.75
C LEU A 198 -10.81 -4.19 -8.82
N LEU A 199 -9.54 -3.77 -8.75
CA LEU A 199 -8.44 -4.27 -9.59
C LEU A 199 -7.26 -4.62 -8.70
N ALA A 200 -6.70 -5.82 -8.85
CA ALA A 200 -5.59 -6.28 -8.02
C ALA A 200 -4.67 -7.26 -8.76
N HIS A 201 -3.40 -7.30 -8.36
CA HIS A 201 -2.50 -8.38 -8.76
C HIS A 201 -2.69 -9.61 -7.87
N ALA A 202 -2.84 -10.78 -8.50
CA ALA A 202 -2.92 -12.05 -7.78
C ALA A 202 -1.62 -12.41 -7.05
N SER A 203 -0.47 -11.97 -7.59
CA SER A 203 0.86 -12.25 -7.04
C SER A 203 1.06 -11.78 -5.60
N CYS A 204 0.46 -10.67 -5.18
CA CYS A 204 0.52 -10.20 -3.80
C CYS A 204 -0.61 -10.75 -2.94
N TRP A 205 -1.87 -10.73 -3.38
CA TRP A 205 -3.01 -11.14 -2.56
C TRP A 205 -3.20 -12.64 -2.45
N VAL A 206 -3.04 -13.39 -3.56
CA VAL A 206 -3.17 -14.87 -3.63
C VAL A 206 -1.80 -15.49 -3.37
N ASN A 207 -1.18 -15.13 -2.27
CA ASN A 207 0.17 -15.51 -1.90
C ASN A 207 0.16 -16.11 -0.49
N PRO A 208 0.71 -17.35 -0.29
CA PRO A 208 0.73 -17.99 1.02
C PRO A 208 1.48 -17.21 2.11
N ASN A 209 2.34 -16.25 1.74
CA ASN A 209 3.01 -15.36 2.71
C ASN A 209 2.07 -14.27 3.26
N ARG A 210 0.88 -14.13 2.71
CA ARG A 210 -0.21 -13.24 3.18
C ARG A 210 -1.48 -14.03 3.45
N ASN A 211 -2.14 -14.55 2.40
CA ASN A 211 -3.43 -15.20 2.51
C ASN A 211 -3.38 -16.65 2.05
N LYS A 212 -4.08 -17.53 2.75
CA LYS A 212 -4.30 -18.90 2.33
C LYS A 212 -5.62 -18.98 1.55
N GLY A 213 -5.60 -19.61 0.38
CA GLY A 213 -6.79 -19.79 -0.45
C GLY A 213 -6.51 -19.48 -1.92
N ASN A 214 -7.55 -19.54 -2.73
CA ASN A 214 -7.51 -19.21 -4.15
C ASN A 214 -8.07 -17.80 -4.42
N ALA A 215 -7.92 -17.32 -5.65
CA ALA A 215 -8.37 -15.99 -6.07
C ALA A 215 -9.86 -15.75 -5.80
N ALA A 216 -10.72 -16.76 -5.96
CA ALA A 216 -12.16 -16.63 -5.72
C ALA A 216 -12.46 -16.38 -4.22
N ALA A 217 -11.81 -17.12 -3.33
CA ALA A 217 -12.01 -16.97 -1.88
C ALA A 217 -11.47 -15.61 -1.38
N ILE A 218 -10.27 -15.24 -1.82
CA ILE A 218 -9.64 -13.96 -1.42
C ILE A 218 -10.38 -12.79 -2.04
N GLY A 219 -10.82 -12.89 -3.31
CA GLY A 219 -11.64 -11.88 -3.97
C GLY A 219 -12.95 -11.62 -3.24
N LYS A 220 -13.61 -12.68 -2.75
CA LYS A 220 -14.83 -12.53 -1.93
C LYS A 220 -14.57 -11.75 -0.64
N LEU A 221 -13.43 -11.98 0.03
CA LEU A 221 -13.05 -11.23 1.23
C LEU A 221 -12.76 -9.76 0.90
N LEU A 222 -12.03 -9.48 -0.20
CA LEU A 222 -11.74 -8.11 -0.65
C LEU A 222 -13.01 -7.34 -1.02
N ILE A 223 -13.91 -7.97 -1.79
CA ILE A 223 -15.20 -7.41 -2.15
C ILE A 223 -16.00 -7.06 -0.89
N GLY A 224 -16.12 -8.00 0.06
CA GLY A 224 -16.86 -7.77 1.29
C GLY A 224 -16.22 -6.76 2.24
N ALA A 225 -14.89 -6.63 2.22
CA ALA A 225 -14.16 -5.69 3.08
C ALA A 225 -14.22 -4.24 2.58
N LEU A 226 -14.35 -4.04 1.27
CA LEU A 226 -14.20 -2.74 0.61
C LEU A 226 -15.49 -2.24 -0.06
N GLY A 227 -16.60 -2.98 0.09
CA GLY A 227 -17.88 -2.62 -0.53
C GLY A 227 -17.89 -2.78 -2.06
N GLY A 228 -17.05 -3.69 -2.60
CA GLY A 228 -17.02 -3.96 -4.04
C GLY A 228 -18.14 -4.89 -4.49
N GLU A 229 -18.33 -4.97 -5.81
CA GLU A 229 -19.24 -5.91 -6.47
C GLU A 229 -18.47 -6.87 -7.39
N LYS A 230 -17.33 -6.42 -7.92
CA LYS A 230 -16.51 -7.16 -8.87
C LYS A 230 -15.03 -6.93 -8.60
N ILE A 231 -14.23 -7.99 -8.77
CA ILE A 231 -12.77 -7.86 -8.77
C ILE A 231 -12.20 -8.34 -10.10
N ILE A 232 -11.31 -7.54 -10.67
CA ILE A 232 -10.51 -7.87 -11.84
C ILE A 232 -9.14 -8.30 -11.34
N TRP A 233 -8.77 -9.53 -11.64
CA TRP A 233 -7.47 -10.07 -11.31
C TRP A 233 -6.51 -9.95 -12.49
N ALA A 234 -5.37 -9.30 -12.27
CA ALA A 234 -4.21 -9.40 -13.13
C ALA A 234 -3.17 -10.31 -12.46
N PRO A 235 -2.32 -11.01 -13.21
CA PRO A 235 -1.41 -12.01 -12.63
C PRO A 235 -0.37 -11.38 -11.70
N GLY A 236 0.25 -10.27 -12.10
CA GLY A 236 1.40 -9.67 -11.42
C GLY A 236 2.65 -10.57 -11.47
N ILE A 237 3.67 -10.26 -10.66
CA ILE A 237 4.96 -10.97 -10.69
C ILE A 237 5.38 -11.31 -9.26
N LYS A 238 5.17 -12.55 -8.86
CA LYS A 238 5.54 -13.02 -7.52
C LYS A 238 7.06 -13.05 -7.34
N GLY A 239 7.55 -12.46 -6.26
CA GLY A 239 8.96 -12.47 -5.87
C GLY A 239 9.86 -11.55 -6.69
N ALA A 240 9.30 -10.70 -7.57
CA ALA A 240 10.09 -9.76 -8.36
C ALA A 240 10.54 -8.54 -7.55
N ASP A 241 9.76 -8.15 -6.57
CA ASP A 241 10.09 -7.09 -5.60
C ASP A 241 9.61 -7.45 -4.18
N ILE A 242 9.78 -6.53 -3.23
CA ILE A 242 9.36 -6.73 -1.86
C ILE A 242 7.84 -6.88 -1.73
N THR A 243 7.06 -6.23 -2.59
CA THR A 243 5.59 -6.20 -2.56
C THR A 243 4.95 -7.40 -3.25
N ASP A 244 5.69 -8.20 -3.99
CA ASP A 244 5.19 -9.18 -4.96
C ASP A 244 4.38 -8.52 -6.10
N TYR A 245 4.73 -7.28 -6.45
CA TYR A 245 4.17 -6.40 -7.45
C TYR A 245 2.78 -5.86 -7.10
N HIS A 246 2.74 -4.72 -6.44
CA HIS A 246 1.51 -3.98 -6.21
C HIS A 246 0.92 -3.40 -7.50
N ILE A 247 -0.41 -3.36 -7.58
CA ILE A 247 -1.12 -2.86 -8.76
C ILE A 247 -0.99 -1.33 -8.91
N ASP A 248 -0.88 -0.58 -7.82
CA ASP A 248 -0.73 0.89 -7.84
C ASP A 248 0.57 1.36 -8.51
N ALA A 249 1.57 0.47 -8.58
CA ALA A 249 2.82 0.71 -9.33
C ALA A 249 2.64 0.60 -10.85
N LEU A 250 1.52 0.07 -11.33
CA LEU A 250 1.25 -0.18 -12.76
C LEU A 250 0.03 0.57 -13.26
N ALA A 251 -1.09 0.49 -12.55
CA ALA A 251 -2.38 0.94 -13.07
C ALA A 251 -3.23 1.58 -11.96
N ARG A 252 -3.94 2.66 -12.30
CA ARG A 252 -4.80 3.40 -11.38
C ARG A 252 -6.13 3.75 -12.05
N PHE A 253 -7.24 3.61 -11.33
CA PHE A 253 -8.51 4.17 -11.78
C PHE A 253 -8.49 5.70 -11.72
N VAL A 254 -8.85 6.35 -12.81
CA VAL A 254 -9.04 7.81 -12.87
C VAL A 254 -10.53 8.19 -12.80
N SER A 255 -11.40 7.26 -13.08
CA SER A 255 -12.86 7.30 -12.87
C SER A 255 -13.43 5.91 -13.10
N SER A 256 -14.72 5.71 -12.80
CA SER A 256 -15.40 4.44 -13.13
C SER A 256 -15.21 4.06 -14.60
N GLY A 257 -14.77 2.83 -14.84
CA GLY A 257 -14.50 2.28 -16.16
C GLY A 257 -13.28 2.86 -16.89
N ARG A 258 -12.48 3.74 -16.28
CA ARG A 258 -11.28 4.32 -16.90
C ARG A 258 -10.03 4.08 -16.04
N VAL A 259 -9.01 3.49 -16.66
CA VAL A 259 -7.75 3.15 -16.02
C VAL A 259 -6.59 3.84 -16.73
N LEU A 260 -5.73 4.50 -15.95
CA LEU A 260 -4.41 4.92 -16.41
C LEU A 260 -3.44 3.76 -16.14
N ILE A 261 -2.79 3.26 -17.18
CA ILE A 261 -1.80 2.18 -17.08
C ILE A 261 -0.45 2.64 -17.63
N GLN A 262 0.63 2.27 -16.96
CA GLN A 262 1.98 2.57 -17.39
C GLN A 262 2.49 1.44 -18.28
N LEU A 263 2.56 1.71 -19.60
CA LEU A 263 3.09 0.76 -20.58
C LEU A 263 4.46 1.21 -21.08
N PRO A 264 5.41 0.29 -21.33
CA PRO A 264 6.57 0.57 -22.15
C PRO A 264 6.15 0.84 -23.61
N GLU A 265 7.01 1.50 -24.39
CA GLU A 265 6.73 1.86 -25.80
C GLU A 265 6.42 0.64 -26.67
N ALA A 266 7.07 -0.48 -26.41
CA ALA A 266 6.83 -1.76 -27.08
C ALA A 266 6.98 -2.93 -26.08
N PRO A 267 6.29 -4.07 -26.33
CA PRO A 267 6.46 -5.27 -25.53
C PRO A 267 7.91 -5.79 -25.61
N ASP A 268 8.49 -6.09 -24.45
CA ASP A 268 9.76 -6.80 -24.34
C ASP A 268 9.54 -8.16 -23.65
N PRO A 269 9.58 -9.27 -24.40
CA PRO A 269 9.39 -10.61 -23.83
C PRO A 269 10.50 -11.04 -22.85
N ALA A 270 11.66 -10.37 -22.87
CA ALA A 270 12.75 -10.66 -21.94
C ALA A 270 12.62 -9.91 -20.61
N ASP A 271 11.79 -8.87 -20.57
CA ASP A 271 11.49 -8.10 -19.34
C ASP A 271 10.15 -8.57 -18.73
N PRO A 272 10.15 -9.27 -17.58
CA PRO A 272 8.93 -9.71 -16.94
C PRO A 272 7.98 -8.56 -16.56
N TRP A 273 8.50 -7.36 -16.31
CA TRP A 273 7.68 -6.18 -16.02
C TRP A 273 6.90 -5.71 -17.25
N SER A 274 7.58 -5.73 -18.42
CA SER A 274 6.93 -5.44 -19.70
C SER A 274 5.84 -6.46 -20.01
N VAL A 275 6.15 -7.76 -19.85
CA VAL A 275 5.17 -8.83 -20.06
C VAL A 275 3.95 -8.64 -19.18
N SER A 276 4.14 -8.47 -17.86
CA SER A 276 3.03 -8.29 -16.90
C SER A 276 2.20 -7.02 -17.18
N ALA A 277 2.85 -5.93 -17.63
CA ALA A 277 2.15 -4.70 -17.97
C ALA A 277 1.22 -4.90 -19.16
N PHE A 278 1.68 -5.55 -20.23
CA PHE A 278 0.85 -5.84 -21.40
C PHE A 278 -0.22 -6.90 -21.12
N GLU A 279 0.06 -7.93 -20.31
CA GLU A 279 -0.95 -8.88 -19.87
C GLU A 279 -2.09 -8.18 -19.10
N THR A 280 -1.74 -7.28 -18.17
CA THR A 280 -2.71 -6.50 -17.41
C THR A 280 -3.54 -5.61 -18.34
N TYR A 281 -2.90 -4.94 -19.30
CA TYR A 281 -3.57 -4.11 -20.30
C TYR A 281 -4.57 -4.92 -21.14
N GLU A 282 -4.19 -6.10 -21.62
CA GLU A 282 -5.09 -6.95 -22.41
C GLU A 282 -6.26 -7.49 -21.57
N ILE A 283 -6.05 -7.80 -20.27
CA ILE A 283 -7.14 -8.14 -19.36
C ILE A 283 -8.11 -6.98 -19.22
N LEU A 284 -7.63 -5.76 -19.00
CA LEU A 284 -8.46 -4.58 -18.84
C LEU A 284 -9.29 -4.30 -20.09
N LYS A 285 -8.69 -4.31 -21.28
CA LYS A 285 -9.41 -4.10 -22.57
C LYS A 285 -10.54 -5.08 -22.83
N ASN A 286 -10.40 -6.32 -22.35
CA ASN A 286 -11.34 -7.41 -22.61
C ASN A 286 -12.30 -7.66 -21.44
N THR A 287 -12.35 -6.74 -20.47
CA THR A 287 -13.17 -6.88 -19.26
C THR A 287 -14.12 -5.69 -19.13
N THR A 288 -15.23 -5.90 -18.40
CA THR A 288 -16.14 -4.85 -18.00
C THR A 288 -15.94 -4.47 -16.55
N ASP A 289 -16.36 -3.26 -16.17
CA ASP A 289 -16.53 -2.85 -14.78
C ASP A 289 -17.71 -3.59 -14.09
N ALA A 290 -17.99 -3.23 -12.85
CA ALA A 290 -19.11 -3.80 -12.08
C ALA A 290 -20.49 -3.46 -12.68
N LYS A 291 -20.60 -2.41 -13.49
CA LYS A 291 -21.83 -1.97 -14.15
C LYS A 291 -22.00 -2.57 -15.57
N GLY A 292 -21.07 -3.40 -16.02
CA GLY A 292 -21.10 -4.05 -17.31
C GLY A 292 -20.54 -3.20 -18.47
N THR A 293 -19.91 -2.07 -18.19
CA THR A 293 -19.26 -1.21 -19.17
C THR A 293 -17.82 -1.66 -19.42
N TYR A 294 -17.38 -1.73 -20.68
CA TYR A 294 -15.99 -2.06 -21.00
C TYR A 294 -15.01 -1.04 -20.41
N ILE A 295 -13.89 -1.53 -19.89
CA ILE A 295 -12.84 -0.68 -19.33
C ILE A 295 -12.04 -0.03 -20.48
N HIS A 296 -11.77 1.26 -20.31
CA HIS A 296 -10.85 2.03 -21.14
C HIS A 296 -9.52 2.20 -20.38
N ALA A 297 -8.47 1.55 -20.88
CA ALA A 297 -7.12 1.62 -20.35
C ALA A 297 -6.13 2.23 -21.36
#